data_8c2945f47a934ba2066e3bf919938e64
#
_entry.id   8c2945f47a934ba2066e3bf919938e64
#
_cell.length_a   1.000
_cell.length_b   1.000
_cell.length_c   1.000
_cell.angle_alpha   90.00
_cell.angle_beta   90.00
_cell.angle_gamma   90.00
#
_symmetry.space_group_name_H-M   'P 1'
#
loop_
_entity.id
_entity.type
_entity.pdbx_description
1 polymer ?
#
loop_
_entity_poly.entity_id
_entity_poly.type
_entity_poly.pdbx_seq_one_letter_code
_entity_poly.pdbx_strand_id
1 'polypeptide(L)'
;MKKRVIEITVNNETYPCHQLMGAMLRYKAETGEEVSEIKPTDLTKVCTFMWCCVKAASKRAGKVFDMSLEDFADSITPEQVTDWLKATMGDGDGQDEETDRQKKS
;
A
#
# COMPACT_ATOMS: atom_id res chain seq x y z
N MET A 1 0.38 -21.34 -8.10
CA MET A 1 0.87 -20.04 -7.80
C MET A 1 0.33 -19.46 -6.52
N LYS A 2 1.19 -18.83 -5.86
CA LYS A 2 0.90 -18.38 -4.53
C LYS A 2 0.44 -16.94 -4.48
N LYS A 3 -0.60 -16.70 -3.76
CA LYS A 3 -1.11 -15.37 -3.62
C LYS A 3 -0.50 -14.68 -2.42
N ARG A 4 0.00 -13.51 -2.62
CA ARG A 4 0.54 -12.74 -1.51
C ARG A 4 -0.54 -11.89 -0.89
N VAL A 5 -0.60 -11.93 0.41
CA VAL A 5 -1.49 -11.04 1.16
C VAL A 5 -0.62 -9.97 1.77
N ILE A 6 -0.86 -8.73 1.38
CA ILE A 6 -0.10 -7.60 1.90
C ILE A 6 -0.92 -6.95 3.00
N GLU A 7 -0.33 -6.89 4.17
CA GLU A 7 -0.99 -6.36 5.35
C GLU A 7 -0.09 -5.37 6.07
N ILE A 8 -0.71 -4.52 6.87
CA ILE A 8 0.03 -3.62 7.74
C ILE A 8 -0.55 -3.73 9.14
N THR A 9 0.27 -3.41 10.12
CA THR A 9 -0.16 -3.38 11.52
C THR A 9 -0.16 -1.95 12.00
N VAL A 10 -1.30 -1.49 12.50
CA VAL A 10 -1.47 -0.14 13.01
C VAL A 10 -2.11 -0.26 14.38
N ASN A 11 -1.44 0.25 15.40
CA ASN A 11 -1.96 0.21 16.78
C ASN A 11 -2.36 -1.20 17.20
N ASN A 12 -1.50 -2.17 16.90
CA ASN A 12 -1.70 -3.59 17.27
C ASN A 12 -2.84 -4.26 16.53
N GLU A 13 -3.33 -3.64 15.48
CA GLU A 13 -4.40 -4.20 14.65
C GLU A 13 -3.85 -4.40 13.25
N THR A 14 -4.11 -5.57 12.67
CA THR A 14 -3.63 -5.89 11.33
C THR A 14 -4.73 -5.66 10.30
N TYR A 15 -4.39 -4.96 9.24
CA TYR A 15 -5.34 -4.62 8.17
C TYR A 15 -4.77 -5.04 6.83
N PRO A 16 -5.64 -5.48 5.90
CA PRO A 16 -5.17 -5.71 4.54
C PRO A 16 -4.84 -4.36 3.89
N CYS A 17 -3.78 -4.35 3.10
CA CYS A 17 -3.32 -3.11 2.49
C CYS A 17 -2.71 -3.38 1.13
N HIS A 18 -3.53 -3.85 0.20
CA HIS A 18 -3.05 -4.10 -1.16
C HIS A 18 -3.71 -3.11 -2.11
N GLN A 19 -3.12 -2.96 -3.28
CA GLN A 19 -3.59 -1.98 -4.25
C GLN A 19 -4.86 -2.46 -4.94
N LEU A 20 -5.86 -1.59 -4.93
CA LEU A 20 -7.11 -1.82 -5.64
C LEU A 20 -7.41 -0.56 -6.43
N MET A 21 -8.22 -0.69 -7.47
CA MET A 21 -8.63 0.49 -8.23
C MET A 21 -9.34 1.51 -7.34
N GLY A 22 -10.10 1.03 -6.35
CA GLY A 22 -10.75 1.93 -5.41
C GLY A 22 -9.77 2.80 -4.65
N ALA A 23 -8.58 2.25 -4.34
CA ALA A 23 -7.55 3.02 -3.68
C ALA A 23 -7.02 4.11 -4.60
N MET A 24 -6.83 3.78 -5.86
CA MET A 24 -6.33 4.75 -6.84
C MET A 24 -7.32 5.89 -7.04
N LEU A 25 -8.59 5.55 -7.09
CA LEU A 25 -9.64 6.58 -7.20
C LEU A 25 -9.65 7.50 -6.00
N ARG A 26 -9.50 6.92 -4.80
CA ARG A 26 -9.46 7.71 -3.58
C ARG A 26 -8.24 8.62 -3.56
N TYR A 27 -7.10 8.10 -3.99
CA TYR A 27 -5.88 8.90 -4.01
C TYR A 27 -6.05 10.10 -4.93
N LYS A 28 -6.61 9.87 -6.11
CA LYS A 28 -6.85 10.95 -7.06
C LYS A 28 -7.81 11.99 -6.46
N ALA A 29 -8.86 11.52 -5.79
CA ALA A 29 -9.83 12.42 -5.18
C ALA A 29 -9.21 13.25 -4.05
N GLU A 30 -8.31 12.63 -3.28
CA GLU A 30 -7.68 13.31 -2.15
C GLU A 30 -6.59 14.29 -2.57
N THR A 31 -5.84 13.97 -3.60
CA THR A 31 -4.64 14.73 -3.93
C THR A 31 -4.71 15.45 -5.27
N GLY A 32 -5.60 15.04 -6.15
CA GLY A 32 -5.65 15.56 -7.50
C GLY A 32 -4.61 14.95 -8.44
N GLU A 33 -3.82 14.00 -7.94
CA GLU A 33 -2.75 13.38 -8.71
C GLU A 33 -3.02 11.90 -8.94
N GLU A 34 -2.42 11.39 -10.01
CA GLU A 34 -2.46 9.96 -10.28
C GLU A 34 -1.42 9.25 -9.44
N VAL A 35 -1.74 8.02 -9.05
CA VAL A 35 -0.80 7.19 -8.30
C VAL A 35 0.51 7.03 -9.06
N SER A 36 0.43 6.96 -10.39
CA SER A 36 1.62 6.78 -11.22
C SER A 36 2.61 7.93 -11.11
N GLU A 37 2.18 9.05 -10.55
CA GLU A 37 3.06 10.22 -10.40
C GLU A 37 3.80 10.23 -9.07
N ILE A 38 3.54 9.26 -8.21
CA ILE A 38 4.23 9.20 -6.92
C ILE A 38 5.65 8.69 -7.14
N LYS A 39 6.60 9.43 -6.59
CA LYS A 39 8.00 8.99 -6.60
C LYS A 39 8.28 8.18 -5.35
N PRO A 40 9.11 7.13 -5.45
CA PRO A 40 9.42 6.31 -4.28
C PRO A 40 10.01 7.09 -3.11
N THR A 41 10.61 8.24 -3.40
CA THR A 41 11.19 9.07 -2.35
C THR A 41 10.18 9.99 -1.67
N ASP A 42 8.97 10.10 -2.20
CA ASP A 42 7.95 10.96 -1.64
C ASP A 42 7.14 10.21 -0.60
N LEU A 43 7.75 9.98 0.57
CA LEU A 43 7.13 9.15 1.60
C LEU A 43 5.76 9.64 2.05
N THR A 44 5.56 10.95 2.07
CA THR A 44 4.26 11.47 2.47
C THR A 44 3.18 11.11 1.46
N LYS A 45 3.51 11.14 0.18
CA LYS A 45 2.55 10.73 -0.84
C LYS A 45 2.33 9.22 -0.81
N VAL A 46 3.40 8.46 -0.58
CA VAL A 46 3.26 7.01 -0.45
C VAL A 46 2.38 6.68 0.75
N CYS A 47 2.56 7.38 1.86
CA CYS A 47 1.73 7.18 3.04
C CYS A 47 0.26 7.48 2.74
N THR A 48 -0.01 8.54 1.99
CA THR A 48 -1.38 8.89 1.62
C THR A 48 -2.01 7.78 0.77
N PHE A 49 -1.25 7.26 -0.18
CA PHE A 49 -1.73 6.16 -1.01
C PHE A 49 -1.94 4.90 -0.18
N MET A 50 -1.03 4.64 0.76
CA MET A 50 -1.13 3.50 1.65
C MET A 50 -2.43 3.55 2.46
N TRP A 51 -2.77 4.73 2.97
CA TRP A 51 -4.04 4.96 3.66
C TRP A 51 -5.22 4.66 2.74
N CYS A 52 -5.16 5.10 1.49
CA CYS A 52 -6.22 4.80 0.53
C CYS A 52 -6.33 3.29 0.29
N CYS A 53 -5.19 2.62 0.23
CA CYS A 53 -5.17 1.17 0.02
C CYS A 53 -5.78 0.42 1.20
N VAL A 54 -5.45 0.82 2.43
CA VAL A 54 -5.99 0.12 3.58
C VAL A 54 -7.50 0.35 3.69
N LYS A 55 -7.97 1.55 3.36
CA LYS A 55 -9.40 1.81 3.37
C LYS A 55 -10.13 0.94 2.35
N ALA A 56 -9.61 0.88 1.13
CA ALA A 56 -10.25 0.10 0.07
C ALA A 56 -10.20 -1.39 0.37
N ALA A 57 -9.05 -1.89 0.79
CA ALA A 57 -8.88 -3.31 1.05
C ALA A 57 -9.69 -3.76 2.26
N SER A 58 -9.73 -2.93 3.30
CA SER A 58 -10.52 -3.26 4.49
C SER A 58 -12.00 -3.30 4.17
N LYS A 59 -12.47 -2.33 3.39
CA LYS A 59 -13.87 -2.33 2.98
C LYS A 59 -14.22 -3.59 2.22
N ARG A 60 -13.34 -3.98 1.30
CA ARG A 60 -13.57 -5.19 0.53
C ARG A 60 -13.59 -6.44 1.39
N ALA A 61 -12.76 -6.46 2.43
CA ALA A 61 -12.68 -7.59 3.34
C ALA A 61 -13.74 -7.58 4.44
N GLY A 62 -14.55 -6.54 4.49
CA GLY A 62 -15.56 -6.42 5.53
C GLY A 62 -15.00 -6.00 6.88
N LYS A 63 -13.81 -5.46 6.89
CA LYS A 63 -13.15 -5.03 8.13
C LYS A 63 -13.31 -3.52 8.28
N VAL A 64 -13.60 -3.08 9.49
CA VAL A 64 -13.78 -1.66 9.76
C VAL A 64 -12.43 -0.96 9.86
N PHE A 65 -12.27 0.10 9.09
CA PHE A 65 -11.10 0.97 9.17
C PHE A 65 -11.62 2.39 8.97
N ASP A 66 -11.71 3.15 10.05
CA ASP A 66 -12.28 4.51 9.99
C ASP A 66 -11.31 5.57 10.48
N MET A 67 -10.02 5.25 10.46
CA MET A 67 -8.99 6.17 10.88
C MET A 67 -8.79 7.27 9.84
N SER A 68 -8.59 8.51 10.29
CA SER A 68 -8.29 9.60 9.37
C SER A 68 -6.87 9.43 8.85
N LEU A 69 -6.57 10.12 7.75
CA LEU A 69 -5.21 10.09 7.20
C LEU A 69 -4.19 10.55 8.24
N GLU A 70 -4.52 11.61 8.95
CA GLU A 70 -3.62 12.17 9.95
C GLU A 70 -3.34 11.18 11.07
N ASP A 71 -4.40 10.55 11.59
CA ASP A 71 -4.25 9.56 12.65
C ASP A 71 -3.47 8.35 12.16
N PHE A 72 -3.73 7.94 10.93
CA PHE A 72 -3.00 6.83 10.33
C PHE A 72 -1.51 7.15 10.23
N ALA A 73 -1.19 8.35 9.73
CA ALA A 73 0.20 8.76 9.57
C ALA A 73 0.92 8.83 10.92
N ASP A 74 0.20 9.26 11.95
CA ASP A 74 0.78 9.36 13.29
C ASP A 74 1.01 7.98 13.91
N SER A 75 0.38 6.95 13.37
CA SER A 75 0.43 5.62 13.94
C SER A 75 1.40 4.68 13.23
N ILE A 76 2.04 5.13 12.17
CA ILE A 76 3.01 4.31 11.44
C ILE A 76 4.33 5.05 11.31
N THR A 77 5.37 4.32 10.93
CA THR A 77 6.71 4.89 10.81
C THR A 77 7.14 4.95 9.36
N PRO A 78 8.15 5.79 9.04
CA PRO A 78 8.69 5.79 7.69
C PRO A 78 9.19 4.43 7.23
N GLU A 79 9.71 3.62 8.18
CA GLU A 79 10.16 2.28 7.85
C GLU A 79 9.02 1.40 7.37
N GLN A 80 7.87 1.50 8.04
CA GLN A 80 6.71 0.73 7.63
C GLN A 80 6.25 1.15 6.23
N VAL A 81 6.30 2.43 5.93
CA VAL A 81 5.93 2.94 4.62
C VAL A 81 6.88 2.39 3.56
N THR A 82 8.18 2.43 3.84
CA THR A 82 9.18 1.93 2.90
C THR A 82 9.03 0.43 2.68
N ASP A 83 8.81 -0.32 3.77
CA ASP A 83 8.64 -1.77 3.67
C ASP A 83 7.40 -2.13 2.85
N TRP A 84 6.32 -1.40 3.08
CA TRP A 84 5.10 -1.63 2.32
C TRP A 84 5.33 -1.34 0.84
N LEU A 85 6.05 -0.25 0.56
CA LEU A 85 6.33 0.13 -0.81
C LEU A 85 7.12 -0.97 -1.53
N LYS A 86 8.11 -1.53 -0.86
CA LYS A 86 8.89 -2.62 -1.44
C LYS A 86 8.03 -3.86 -1.65
N ALA A 87 7.14 -4.13 -0.72
CA ALA A 87 6.30 -5.32 -0.82
C ALA A 87 5.29 -5.23 -1.94
N THR A 88 4.80 -4.03 -2.21
CA THR A 88 3.69 -3.87 -3.14
C THR A 88 4.08 -3.34 -4.51
N MET A 89 5.12 -2.51 -4.59
CA MET A 89 5.55 -1.95 -5.87
C MET A 89 6.83 -2.59 -6.35
N GLY A 90 7.36 -3.38 -5.54
CA GLY A 90 8.35 -4.21 -5.86
C GLY A 90 9.67 -3.84 -6.28
N ASP A 91 10.02 -4.39 -6.28
CA ASP A 91 11.03 -4.40 -6.68
C ASP A 91 11.17 -5.39 -7.53
N GLY A 92 10.85 -5.69 -7.31
CA GLY A 92 10.74 -6.23 -7.87
C GLY A 92 10.81 -6.99 -8.13
N ASP A 93 10.77 -7.17 -8.15
CA ASP A 93 10.74 -7.70 -8.61
C ASP A 93 10.78 -8.29 -8.78
N GLY A 94 10.87 -8.51 -8.65
CA GLY A 94 10.86 -8.85 -8.71
C GLY A 94 10.74 -9.57 -8.80
N GLN A 95 10.81 -9.85 -8.72
CA GLN A 95 10.73 -10.31 -8.67
C GLN A 95 10.64 -11.00 -8.61
N ASP A 96 10.61 -11.45 -8.44
CA ASP A 96 10.42 -11.91 -8.32
C ASP A 96 10.40 -12.58 -8.65
N GLU A 97 10.53 -12.85 -8.56
CA GLU A 97 10.43 -13.18 -8.63
C GLU A 97 10.53 -13.63 -9.16
N GLU A 98 10.74 -14.07 -9.17
CA GLU A 98 10.71 -14.27 -9.44
C GLU A 98 10.91 -14.46 -10.09
N THR A 99 11.16 -14.97 -10.18
CA THR A 99 11.24 -14.91 -10.52
C THR A 99 11.41 -15.14 -11.23
N ASP A 100 11.75 -15.51 -11.34
CA ASP A 100 11.82 -15.41 -11.68
C ASP A 100 12.01 -15.51 -12.47
N ARG A 101 12.33 -15.96 -12.65
CA ARG A 101 12.39 -15.76 -13.00
C ARG A 101 12.62 -15.70 -13.65
N GLN A 102 12.91 -16.02 -13.87
CA GLN A 102 12.97 -15.73 -14.10
C GLN A 102 13.15 -15.62 -14.73
N LYS A 103 13.64 -16.16 -15.02
CA LYS A 103 13.71 -15.85 -15.29
C LYS A 103 13.82 -15.76 -15.87
N LYS A 104 14.16 -16.26 -16.16
CA LYS A 104 14.14 -15.99 -16.35
C LYS A 104 14.09 -15.82 -16.53
N SER A 105 14.34 -16.41 -16.69
CA SER A 105 14.19 -15.98 -16.50
C SER A 105 13.99 -15.95 -16.45
#